data_0fd8362f0ea4765239782b38f505e0b8
#
_entry.id   0fd8362f0ea4765239782b38f505e0b8
#
_cell.length_a   1.000
_cell.length_b   1.000
_cell.length_c   1.000
_cell.angle_alpha   90.00
_cell.angle_beta   90.00
_cell.angle_gamma   90.00
#
_symmetry.space_group_name_H-M   'P 1'
#
loop_
_entity.id
_entity.type
_entity.pdbx_description
1 polymer ?
#
loop_
_entity_poly.entity_id
_entity_poly.type
_entity_poly.pdbx_seq_one_letter_code
_entity_poly.pdbx_strand_id
1 'polypeptide(L)'
;MARNLLGSIHLLTTASTLFADRCVSGIEANHEGAARHGENTLAMATALNPHIGYDRASAIVKEATASGRPLREVAREHGVDESILDEALDLARIARPHDLDPSAT
;
A
#
# COMPACT_ATOMS: atom_id res chain seq x y z
N MET A 1 -46.02 -15.12 2.29
CA MET A 1 -44.98 -14.06 2.46
C MET A 1 -44.09 -14.27 3.69
N ALA A 2 -44.62 -14.39 4.90
CA ALA A 2 -43.79 -14.55 6.10
C ALA A 2 -42.79 -15.72 6.09
N ARG A 3 -43.18 -16.88 5.56
CA ARG A 3 -42.30 -18.05 5.44
C ARG A 3 -41.05 -17.79 4.58
N ASN A 4 -41.21 -17.07 3.47
CA ASN A 4 -40.08 -16.78 2.58
C ASN A 4 -39.14 -15.74 3.24
N LEU A 5 -39.69 -14.75 3.94
CA LEU A 5 -38.92 -13.76 4.69
C LEU A 5 -38.11 -14.43 5.81
N LEU A 6 -38.74 -15.28 6.62
CA LEU A 6 -38.06 -16.01 7.69
C LEU A 6 -37.00 -16.97 7.14
N GLY A 7 -37.26 -17.61 6.00
CA GLY A 7 -36.26 -18.45 5.30
C GLY A 7 -35.05 -17.64 4.83
N SER A 8 -35.26 -16.46 4.26
CA SER A 8 -34.17 -15.58 3.83
C SER A 8 -33.34 -15.10 5.01
N ILE A 9 -33.97 -14.71 6.12
CA ILE A 9 -33.27 -14.29 7.35
C ILE A 9 -32.42 -15.46 7.88
N HIS A 10 -32.96 -16.66 7.94
CA HIS A 10 -32.22 -17.84 8.42
C HIS A 10 -31.00 -18.14 7.53
N LEU A 11 -31.18 -18.13 6.21
CA LEU A 11 -30.07 -18.36 5.26
C LEU A 11 -28.98 -17.31 5.39
N LEU A 12 -29.35 -16.03 5.47
CA LEU A 12 -28.37 -14.93 5.64
C LEU A 12 -27.62 -15.06 6.97
N THR A 13 -28.34 -15.37 8.06
CA THR A 13 -27.70 -15.55 9.37
C THR A 13 -26.69 -16.69 9.33
N THR A 14 -27.09 -17.86 8.77
CA THR A 14 -26.21 -19.02 8.67
C THR A 14 -25.01 -18.75 7.79
N ALA A 15 -25.22 -18.12 6.63
CA ALA A 15 -24.13 -17.78 5.71
C ALA A 15 -23.14 -16.77 6.34
N SER A 16 -23.64 -15.74 7.02
CA SER A 16 -22.80 -14.76 7.69
C SER A 16 -21.98 -15.38 8.83
N THR A 17 -22.59 -16.23 9.64
CA THR A 17 -21.89 -16.94 10.71
C THR A 17 -20.78 -17.85 10.15
N LEU A 18 -21.11 -18.67 9.13
CA LEU A 18 -20.11 -19.52 8.48
C LEU A 18 -18.97 -18.71 7.86
N PHE A 19 -19.29 -17.58 7.24
CA PHE A 19 -18.28 -16.70 6.67
C PHE A 19 -17.36 -16.11 7.74
N ALA A 20 -17.94 -15.63 8.83
CA ALA A 20 -17.17 -15.13 9.97
C ALA A 20 -16.24 -16.20 10.54
N ASP A 21 -16.78 -17.40 10.84
CA ASP A 21 -16.05 -18.45 11.52
C ASP A 21 -15.01 -19.16 10.63
N ARG A 22 -15.31 -19.31 9.33
CA ARG A 22 -14.47 -20.11 8.42
C ARG A 22 -13.56 -19.30 7.54
N CYS A 23 -13.87 -18.02 7.35
CA CYS A 23 -13.10 -17.13 6.49
C CYS A 23 -12.46 -15.99 7.27
N VAL A 24 -13.27 -15.17 7.95
CA VAL A 24 -12.76 -13.95 8.58
C VAL A 24 -11.85 -14.26 9.77
N SER A 25 -12.22 -15.23 10.63
CA SER A 25 -11.43 -15.58 11.82
C SER A 25 -10.05 -16.14 11.52
N GLY A 26 -9.82 -16.62 10.29
CA GLY A 26 -8.53 -17.16 9.84
C GLY A 26 -7.71 -16.21 9.00
N ILE A 27 -8.14 -14.95 8.86
CA ILE A 27 -7.39 -13.96 8.07
C ILE A 27 -6.18 -13.47 8.88
N GLU A 28 -5.01 -13.71 8.33
CA GLU A 28 -3.74 -13.18 8.85
C GLU A 28 -3.15 -12.19 7.84
N ALA A 29 -2.50 -11.15 8.36
CA ALA A 29 -1.85 -10.17 7.51
C ALA A 29 -0.57 -10.76 6.88
N ASN A 30 -0.48 -10.72 5.56
CA ASN A 30 0.77 -11.02 4.85
C ASN A 30 1.63 -9.75 4.81
N HIS A 31 2.42 -9.54 5.88
CA HIS A 31 3.25 -8.35 6.03
C HIS A 31 4.30 -8.21 4.92
N GLU A 32 4.90 -9.30 4.49
CA GLU A 32 5.89 -9.30 3.40
C GLU A 32 5.24 -8.91 2.07
N GLY A 33 4.08 -9.50 1.76
CA GLY A 33 3.32 -9.16 0.56
C GLY A 33 2.87 -7.69 0.56
N ALA A 34 2.38 -7.20 1.69
CA ALA A 34 1.95 -5.82 1.83
C ALA A 34 3.11 -4.83 1.68
N ALA A 35 4.26 -5.09 2.31
CA ALA A 35 5.46 -4.26 2.17
C ALA A 35 5.95 -4.21 0.72
N ARG A 36 6.09 -5.37 0.06
CA ARG A 36 6.51 -5.45 -1.33
C ARG A 36 5.57 -4.70 -2.28
N HIS A 37 4.26 -4.82 -2.10
CA HIS A 37 3.29 -4.09 -2.92
C HIS A 37 3.29 -2.60 -2.61
N GLY A 38 3.45 -2.23 -1.35
CA GLY A 38 3.54 -0.84 -0.94
C GLY A 38 4.74 -0.13 -1.57
N GLU A 39 5.93 -0.71 -1.50
CA GLU A 39 7.15 -0.14 -2.08
C GLU A 39 7.09 -0.01 -3.61
N ASN A 40 6.33 -0.86 -4.30
CA ASN A 40 6.23 -0.85 -5.76
C ASN A 40 5.10 0.04 -6.29
N THR A 41 4.41 0.80 -5.45
CA THR A 41 3.39 1.72 -5.92
C THR A 41 4.01 2.99 -6.51
N LEU A 42 3.42 3.51 -7.60
CA LEU A 42 3.85 4.78 -8.21
C LEU A 42 3.76 5.96 -7.23
N ALA A 43 2.90 5.86 -6.22
CA ALA A 43 2.78 6.87 -5.16
C ALA A 43 4.09 7.03 -4.36
N MET A 44 4.89 5.97 -4.24
CA MET A 44 6.19 6.02 -3.56
C MET A 44 7.22 6.90 -4.28
N ALA A 45 7.04 7.09 -5.58
CA ALA A 45 7.90 8.00 -6.34
C ALA A 45 7.82 9.44 -5.87
N THR A 46 6.67 9.88 -5.37
CA THR A 46 6.52 11.24 -4.85
C THR A 46 7.36 11.47 -3.60
N ALA A 47 7.61 10.44 -2.81
CA ALA A 47 8.47 10.51 -1.63
C ALA A 47 9.96 10.70 -1.99
N LEU A 48 10.38 10.34 -3.21
CA LEU A 48 11.73 10.58 -3.70
C LEU A 48 11.95 12.03 -4.17
N ASN A 49 10.89 12.74 -4.55
CA ASN A 49 11.01 14.09 -5.13
C ASN A 49 11.81 15.09 -4.27
N PRO A 50 11.64 15.16 -2.94
CA PRO A 50 12.40 16.08 -2.09
C PRO A 50 13.90 15.80 -2.08
N HIS A 51 14.31 14.55 -2.31
CA HIS A 51 15.70 14.10 -2.21
C HIS A 51 16.45 14.16 -3.55
N ILE A 52 15.80 13.82 -4.66
CA ILE A 52 16.46 13.68 -5.97
C ILE A 52 15.88 14.58 -7.07
N GLY A 53 14.82 15.33 -6.77
CA GLY A 53 14.11 16.18 -7.71
C GLY A 53 13.10 15.43 -8.59
N TYR A 54 12.12 16.17 -9.10
CA TYR A 54 10.98 15.61 -9.84
C TYR A 54 11.38 14.87 -11.12
N ASP A 55 12.25 15.46 -11.93
CA ASP A 55 12.62 14.91 -13.25
C ASP A 55 13.32 13.55 -13.10
N ARG A 56 14.23 13.46 -12.14
CA ARG A 56 14.98 12.23 -11.85
C ARG A 56 14.07 11.16 -11.27
N ALA A 57 13.20 11.51 -10.33
CA ALA A 57 12.21 10.59 -9.78
C ALA A 57 11.24 10.09 -10.87
N SER A 58 10.78 10.97 -11.76
CA SER A 58 9.92 10.61 -12.89
C SER A 58 10.58 9.64 -13.86
N ALA A 59 11.88 9.82 -14.16
CA ALA A 59 12.63 8.92 -15.02
C ALA A 59 12.73 7.51 -14.41
N ILE A 60 13.07 7.42 -13.12
CA ILE A 60 13.16 6.16 -12.36
C ILE A 60 11.82 5.40 -12.38
N VAL A 61 10.72 6.13 -12.15
CA VAL A 61 9.36 5.54 -12.16
C VAL A 61 8.99 4.99 -13.54
N LYS A 62 9.25 5.76 -14.59
CA LYS A 62 8.96 5.32 -15.97
C LYS A 62 9.71 4.05 -16.30
N GLU A 63 10.98 3.98 -15.93
CA GLU A 63 11.82 2.81 -16.16
C GLU A 63 11.37 1.61 -15.33
N ALA A 64 11.08 1.78 -14.03
CA ALA A 64 10.56 0.73 -13.16
C ALA A 64 9.24 0.17 -13.70
N THR A 65 8.34 1.05 -14.15
CA THR A 65 7.05 0.65 -14.74
C THR A 65 7.23 -0.10 -16.06
N ALA A 66 8.11 0.37 -16.94
CA ALA A 66 8.34 -0.24 -18.23
C ALA A 66 9.04 -1.60 -18.13
N SER A 67 9.96 -1.75 -17.16
CA SER A 67 10.72 -2.98 -16.95
C SER A 67 10.04 -3.99 -16.02
N GLY A 68 9.01 -3.55 -15.26
CA GLY A 68 8.36 -4.37 -14.22
C GLY A 68 9.26 -4.66 -13.01
N ARG A 69 10.35 -3.91 -12.85
CA ARG A 69 11.33 -4.07 -11.77
C ARG A 69 10.94 -3.23 -10.55
N PRO A 70 11.36 -3.65 -9.34
CA PRO A 70 11.14 -2.88 -8.12
C PRO A 70 11.72 -1.46 -8.24
N LEU A 71 10.96 -0.46 -7.75
CA LEU A 71 11.37 0.94 -7.76
C LEU A 71 12.74 1.15 -7.08
N ARG A 72 12.97 0.48 -5.96
CA ARG A 72 14.23 0.55 -5.19
C ARG A 72 15.44 0.08 -6.03
N GLU A 73 15.29 -0.97 -6.80
CA GLU A 73 16.35 -1.53 -7.63
C GLU A 73 16.76 -0.54 -8.73
N VAL A 74 15.78 0.00 -9.44
CA VAL A 74 16.01 1.00 -10.51
C VAL A 74 16.60 2.28 -9.93
N ALA A 75 16.10 2.74 -8.78
CA ALA A 75 16.63 3.93 -8.13
C ALA A 75 18.10 3.78 -7.71
N ARG A 76 18.50 2.60 -7.25
CA ARG A 76 19.90 2.26 -6.93
C ARG A 76 20.79 2.31 -8.17
N GLU A 77 20.34 1.80 -9.30
CA GLU A 77 21.07 1.89 -10.57
C GLU A 77 21.23 3.33 -11.06
N HIS A 78 20.26 4.19 -10.76
CA HIS A 78 20.35 5.63 -11.00
C HIS A 78 21.22 6.37 -9.98
N GLY A 79 21.92 5.66 -9.09
CA GLY A 79 22.85 6.24 -8.11
C GLY A 79 22.16 6.98 -6.96
N VAL A 80 21.00 6.52 -6.54
CA VAL A 80 20.35 7.01 -5.31
C VAL A 80 20.90 6.22 -4.13
N ASP A 81 21.37 6.93 -3.10
CA ASP A 81 21.94 6.31 -1.92
C ASP A 81 20.90 5.48 -1.15
N GLU A 82 21.34 4.35 -0.59
CA GLU A 82 20.46 3.45 0.17
C GLU A 82 19.82 4.14 1.38
N SER A 83 20.54 5.05 2.04
CA SER A 83 20.00 5.82 3.16
C SER A 83 18.81 6.71 2.75
N ILE A 84 18.85 7.27 1.54
CA ILE A 84 17.74 8.06 0.98
C ILE A 84 16.57 7.15 0.66
N LEU A 85 16.84 5.95 0.10
CA LEU A 85 15.80 4.98 -0.22
C LEU A 85 15.10 4.46 1.04
N ASP A 86 15.85 4.19 2.10
CA ASP A 86 15.28 3.73 3.37
C ASP A 86 14.42 4.82 4.03
N GLU A 87 14.83 6.07 3.95
CA GLU A 87 14.05 7.19 4.48
C GLU A 87 12.81 7.49 3.64
N ALA A 88 12.96 7.57 2.31
CA ALA A 88 11.90 7.95 1.39
C ALA A 88 10.85 6.85 1.21
N LEU A 89 11.25 5.57 1.27
CA LEU A 89 10.37 4.43 1.05
C LEU A 89 9.86 3.79 2.35
N ASP A 90 10.01 4.46 3.50
CA ASP A 90 9.44 4.02 4.77
C ASP A 90 7.91 4.19 4.76
N LEU A 91 7.21 3.08 4.45
CA LEU A 91 5.75 3.02 4.41
C LEU A 91 5.11 3.41 5.75
N ALA A 92 5.74 3.04 6.87
CA ALA A 92 5.21 3.35 8.19
C ALA A 92 5.26 4.85 8.48
N ARG A 93 6.29 5.54 7.99
CA ARG A 93 6.42 7.00 8.07
C ARG A 93 5.42 7.71 7.16
N ILE A 94 5.26 7.24 5.94
CA ILE A 94 4.35 7.85 4.94
C ILE A 94 2.89 7.68 5.37
N ALA A 95 2.54 6.55 5.98
CA ALA A 95 1.18 6.25 6.43
C ALA A 95 0.77 7.00 7.71
N ARG A 96 1.72 7.64 8.42
CA ARG A 96 1.37 8.44 9.59
C ARG A 96 0.69 9.73 9.16
N PRO A 97 -0.40 10.15 9.85
CA PRO A 97 -0.96 11.46 9.62
C PRO A 97 0.14 12.50 9.87
N HIS A 98 0.38 13.37 8.91
CA HIS A 98 1.18 14.56 9.17
C HIS A 98 0.43 15.39 10.20
N ASP A 99 1.10 15.75 11.29
CA ASP A 99 0.62 16.82 12.15
C ASP A 99 0.55 18.06 11.26
N LEU A 100 -0.67 18.36 10.82
CA LEU A 100 -0.92 19.61 10.10
C LEU A 100 -0.61 20.71 11.12
N ASP A 101 0.53 21.36 10.96
CA ASP A 101 0.90 22.52 11.75
C ASP A 101 -0.20 23.58 11.54
N PRO A 102 -1.03 23.88 12.55
CA PRO A 102 -2.12 24.84 12.41
C PRO A 102 -1.62 26.27 12.16
N SER A 103 -0.31 26.50 12.19
CA SER A 103 0.33 27.79 11.93
C SER A 103 0.75 28.01 10.46
N ALA A 104 0.52 27.04 9.58
CA ALA A 104 0.90 27.10 8.17
C ALA A 104 -0.19 27.66 7.23
N THR A 105 -1.16 28.47 7.78
CA THR A 105 -2.20 29.13 6.98
C THR A 105 -1.99 30.62 6.93
#